data_763392331d5f6474f95095c37c34df7d
#
_entry.id   763392331d5f6474f95095c37c34df7d
#
_cell.length_a   1.000
_cell.length_b   1.000
_cell.length_c   1.000
_cell.angle_alpha   90.00
_cell.angle_beta   90.00
_cell.angle_gamma   90.00
#
_symmetry.space_group_name_H-M   'P 1'
#
loop_
_entity.id
_entity.type
_entity.pdbx_description
1 polymer ?
#
loop_
_entity_poly.entity_id
_entity_poly.type
_entity_poly.pdbx_seq_one_letter_code
_entity_poly.pdbx_strand_id
1 'polypeptide(L)'
;KIRVFDPACGSGNFLVIAYKEMRAIEAEINRRRGEPDHASEIPLTNFRGIELRDFPAEIARLALVIAEYQCDVLYRGQKLALAEFLPLRNENWITCGNALRLDWLRICPPTGTGVKVQADDLFGAPLDQAEIDFENEGGETYICGNPPYLGNTWQSAEQKADIRNIVSGRTGSPGFLDYVSGWFIKAADYIRRAGGVSAFVSTNSICQGQSVPILWPVVYETGCDILFAYTSFKWANLASHNAGVTVAVVGMGAASGALRRLYEHQEDGTVVVREGVSITPYLTIGPPVIVGKRAQALSELAPMEFGNKPSDGGHLLLSADELEALAITKTQRELLIRRIYGSEDFINGGSRFCVWIEDENLPTAEAIPALKERIEAVRALRLASPDKGARTILAKRPHQLKLMSIGKESTLVVPSH
;
A
#
# COMPACT_ATOMS: atom_id res chain seq x y z
N LYS A 1 -21.75 20.08 -8.74
CA LYS A 1 -22.16 18.87 -8.02
C LYS A 1 -20.92 18.01 -7.77
N ILE A 2 -20.58 17.79 -6.51
CA ILE A 2 -19.39 17.03 -6.09
C ILE A 2 -19.85 15.70 -5.51
N ARG A 3 -19.17 14.61 -5.89
CA ARG A 3 -19.31 13.29 -5.29
C ARG A 3 -18.02 12.89 -4.60
N VAL A 4 -18.14 12.30 -3.43
CA VAL A 4 -17.04 11.72 -2.68
C VAL A 4 -17.24 10.21 -2.61
N PHE A 5 -16.24 9.45 -3.00
CA PHE A 5 -16.30 8.00 -3.04
C PHE A 5 -15.12 7.40 -2.28
N ASP A 6 -15.41 6.65 -1.23
CA ASP A 6 -14.41 5.92 -0.45
C ASP A 6 -14.60 4.40 -0.64
N PRO A 7 -13.78 3.74 -1.47
CA PRO A 7 -13.90 2.32 -1.76
C PRO A 7 -13.32 1.40 -0.65
N ALA A 8 -13.02 1.94 0.51
CA ALA A 8 -12.59 1.21 1.71
C ALA A 8 -12.98 1.98 2.98
N CYS A 9 -14.25 2.39 3.06
CA CYS A 9 -14.70 3.45 3.96
C CYS A 9 -14.67 3.08 5.45
N GLY A 10 -14.56 1.79 5.80
CA GLY A 10 -14.63 1.37 7.19
C GLY A 10 -15.88 1.88 7.87
N SER A 11 -15.74 2.60 8.98
CA SER A 11 -16.82 3.29 9.69
C SER A 11 -17.18 4.67 9.11
N GLY A 12 -16.68 5.03 7.93
CA GLY A 12 -17.06 6.24 7.19
C GLY A 12 -16.29 7.51 7.55
N ASN A 13 -15.17 7.42 8.24
CA ASN A 13 -14.45 8.60 8.74
C ASN A 13 -14.10 9.62 7.65
N PHE A 14 -13.57 9.18 6.50
CA PHE A 14 -13.25 10.08 5.39
C PHE A 14 -14.50 10.74 4.81
N LEU A 15 -15.58 9.98 4.64
CA LEU A 15 -16.85 10.48 4.11
C LEU A 15 -17.48 11.51 5.06
N VAL A 16 -17.47 11.24 6.37
CA VAL A 16 -17.99 12.16 7.40
C VAL A 16 -17.21 13.47 7.42
N ILE A 17 -15.88 13.40 7.38
CA ILE A 17 -15.05 14.62 7.36
C ILE A 17 -15.31 15.40 6.08
N ALA A 18 -15.29 14.73 4.93
CA ALA A 18 -15.59 15.39 3.63
C ALA A 18 -16.97 16.03 3.63
N TYR A 19 -17.98 15.37 4.17
CA TYR A 19 -19.32 15.93 4.32
C TYR A 19 -19.31 17.20 5.16
N LYS A 20 -18.72 17.18 6.34
CA LYS A 20 -18.66 18.32 7.26
C LYS A 20 -17.92 19.51 6.66
N GLU A 21 -16.80 19.28 5.98
CA GLU A 21 -16.04 20.34 5.31
C GLU A 21 -16.83 20.96 4.16
N MET A 22 -17.51 20.16 3.34
CA MET A 22 -18.36 20.66 2.28
C MET A 22 -19.54 21.49 2.83
N ARG A 23 -20.15 21.05 3.94
CA ARG A 23 -21.22 21.79 4.62
C ARG A 23 -20.73 23.10 5.24
N ALA A 24 -19.48 23.13 5.74
CA ALA A 24 -18.87 24.38 6.21
C ALA A 24 -18.67 25.40 5.07
N ILE A 25 -18.22 24.92 3.90
CA ILE A 25 -18.09 25.77 2.71
C ILE A 25 -19.44 26.29 2.24
N GLU A 26 -20.45 25.41 2.16
CA GLU A 26 -21.83 25.78 1.79
C GLU A 26 -22.40 26.85 2.73
N ALA A 27 -22.27 26.64 4.03
CA ALA A 27 -22.74 27.59 5.04
C ALA A 27 -22.07 28.96 4.90
N GLU A 28 -20.77 29.01 4.61
CA GLU A 28 -20.06 30.27 4.37
C GLU A 28 -20.52 30.96 3.07
N ILE A 29 -20.81 30.18 2.02
CA ILE A 29 -21.39 30.71 0.78
C ILE A 29 -22.79 31.33 1.04
N ASN A 30 -23.66 30.60 1.75
CA ASN A 30 -25.02 31.05 2.08
C ASN A 30 -24.98 32.28 2.96
N ARG A 31 -24.09 32.33 3.95
CA ARG A 31 -23.86 33.51 4.78
C ARG A 31 -23.48 34.75 3.93
N ARG A 32 -22.57 34.61 2.95
CA ARG A 32 -22.16 35.68 2.04
C ARG A 32 -23.28 36.12 1.09
N ARG A 33 -24.21 35.24 0.77
CA ARG A 33 -25.41 35.55 -0.04
C ARG A 33 -26.52 36.20 0.77
N GLY A 34 -26.43 36.24 2.11
CA GLY A 34 -27.49 36.71 2.98
C GLY A 34 -28.62 35.72 3.20
N GLU A 35 -28.39 34.43 2.97
CA GLU A 35 -29.35 33.33 3.06
C GLU A 35 -28.90 32.27 4.10
N PRO A 36 -28.64 32.65 5.37
CA PRO A 36 -28.01 31.76 6.34
C PRO A 36 -28.87 30.54 6.69
N ASP A 37 -30.17 30.59 6.55
CA ASP A 37 -31.11 29.51 6.87
C ASP A 37 -31.45 28.63 5.65
N HIS A 38 -30.78 28.85 4.52
CA HIS A 38 -31.03 28.06 3.31
C HIS A 38 -30.77 26.57 3.57
N ALA A 39 -31.67 25.70 3.07
CA ALA A 39 -31.50 24.25 3.18
C ALA A 39 -30.25 23.78 2.40
N SER A 40 -29.60 22.75 2.92
CA SER A 40 -28.42 22.22 2.24
C SER A 40 -28.77 21.62 0.87
N GLU A 41 -27.96 21.95 -0.12
CA GLU A 41 -28.01 21.34 -1.46
C GLU A 41 -27.05 20.13 -1.58
N ILE A 42 -26.41 19.72 -0.47
CA ILE A 42 -25.44 18.61 -0.44
C ILE A 42 -26.11 17.36 0.12
N PRO A 43 -26.67 16.48 -0.72
CA PRO A 43 -27.35 15.28 -0.26
C PRO A 43 -26.32 14.21 0.15
N LEU A 44 -26.66 13.37 1.13
CA LEU A 44 -25.84 12.23 1.53
C LEU A 44 -25.60 11.22 0.39
N THR A 45 -26.47 11.17 -0.60
CA THR A 45 -26.33 10.32 -1.80
C THR A 45 -25.10 10.62 -2.63
N ASN A 46 -24.47 11.80 -2.43
CA ASN A 46 -23.21 12.16 -3.06
C ASN A 46 -22.00 11.56 -2.35
N PHE A 47 -22.17 10.94 -1.18
CA PHE A 47 -21.11 10.31 -0.40
C PHE A 47 -21.27 8.80 -0.51
N ARG A 48 -20.47 8.19 -1.35
CA ARG A 48 -20.53 6.75 -1.66
C ARG A 48 -19.39 6.01 -0.97
N GLY A 49 -19.66 4.80 -0.49
CA GLY A 49 -18.64 3.98 0.14
C GLY A 49 -18.78 2.50 -0.18
N ILE A 50 -17.66 1.79 -0.07
CA ILE A 50 -17.62 0.33 -0.05
C ILE A 50 -16.92 -0.10 1.23
N GLU A 51 -17.53 -1.03 1.95
CA GLU A 51 -16.93 -1.67 3.12
C GLU A 51 -17.09 -3.19 3.00
N LEU A 52 -16.05 -3.93 3.33
CA LEU A 52 -16.03 -5.38 3.22
C LEU A 52 -17.04 -6.07 4.16
N ARG A 53 -17.19 -5.53 5.36
CA ARG A 53 -18.00 -6.10 6.45
C ARG A 53 -19.27 -5.31 6.69
N ASP A 54 -20.34 -6.03 6.97
CA ASP A 54 -21.68 -5.47 7.14
C ASP A 54 -21.76 -4.48 8.30
N PHE A 55 -21.29 -4.86 9.48
CA PHE A 55 -21.38 -4.01 10.66
C PHE A 55 -20.68 -2.64 10.51
N PRO A 56 -19.41 -2.52 10.06
CA PRO A 56 -18.83 -1.22 9.79
C PRO A 56 -19.53 -0.42 8.68
N ALA A 57 -20.15 -1.09 7.69
CA ALA A 57 -20.93 -0.42 6.66
C ALA A 57 -22.17 0.27 7.26
N GLU A 58 -22.88 -0.40 8.19
CA GLU A 58 -24.01 0.20 8.91
C GLU A 58 -23.56 1.36 9.82
N ILE A 59 -22.40 1.22 10.47
CA ILE A 59 -21.82 2.34 11.24
C ILE A 59 -21.51 3.54 10.34
N ALA A 60 -20.98 3.32 9.14
CA ALA A 60 -20.69 4.40 8.19
C ALA A 60 -21.96 5.14 7.76
N ARG A 61 -23.05 4.41 7.49
CA ARG A 61 -24.37 5.00 7.17
C ARG A 61 -24.88 5.86 8.33
N LEU A 62 -24.88 5.30 9.53
CA LEU A 62 -25.32 6.03 10.73
C LEU A 62 -24.45 7.27 11.00
N ALA A 63 -23.15 7.15 10.82
CA ALA A 63 -22.22 8.27 11.03
C ALA A 63 -22.49 9.43 10.06
N LEU A 64 -22.82 9.15 8.80
CA LEU A 64 -23.20 10.17 7.81
C LEU A 64 -24.52 10.86 8.18
N VAL A 65 -25.53 10.11 8.60
CA VAL A 65 -26.82 10.67 9.07
C VAL A 65 -26.61 11.56 10.29
N ILE A 66 -25.78 11.11 11.24
CA ILE A 66 -25.45 11.94 12.41
C ILE A 66 -24.68 13.20 12.00
N ALA A 67 -23.76 13.11 11.04
CA ALA A 67 -23.02 14.26 10.56
C ALA A 67 -23.95 15.28 9.86
N GLU A 68 -24.93 14.82 9.08
CA GLU A 68 -25.96 15.68 8.47
C GLU A 68 -26.72 16.44 9.54
N TYR A 69 -27.30 15.74 10.51
CA TYR A 69 -28.02 16.37 11.62
C TYR A 69 -27.14 17.36 12.41
N GLN A 70 -25.89 17.00 12.69
CA GLN A 70 -24.96 17.91 13.39
C GLN A 70 -24.67 19.19 12.61
N CYS A 71 -24.51 19.09 11.29
CA CYS A 71 -24.32 20.25 10.43
C CYS A 71 -25.57 21.12 10.36
N ASP A 72 -26.76 20.52 10.26
CA ASP A 72 -28.01 21.27 10.26
C ASP A 72 -28.25 22.00 11.56
N VAL A 73 -27.99 21.37 12.70
CA VAL A 73 -28.02 22.03 14.02
C VAL A 73 -27.03 23.20 14.09
N LEU A 74 -25.81 22.96 13.61
CA LEU A 74 -24.73 23.97 13.67
C LEU A 74 -24.98 25.21 12.82
N TYR A 75 -25.50 25.02 11.59
CA TYR A 75 -25.60 26.09 10.62
C TYR A 75 -27.01 26.71 10.50
N ARG A 76 -28.04 25.96 10.87
CA ARG A 76 -29.45 26.40 10.71
C ARG A 76 -30.25 26.37 12.03
N GLY A 77 -29.66 25.84 13.09
CA GLY A 77 -30.26 25.72 14.40
C GLY A 77 -31.14 24.47 14.61
N GLN A 78 -31.27 24.09 15.88
CA GLN A 78 -31.91 22.83 16.27
C GLN A 78 -33.37 22.69 15.81
N LYS A 79 -34.13 23.80 15.77
CA LYS A 79 -35.54 23.75 15.41
C LYS A 79 -35.76 23.35 13.95
N LEU A 80 -34.97 23.91 13.03
CA LEU A 80 -35.02 23.56 11.60
C LEU A 80 -34.45 22.16 11.36
N ALA A 81 -33.35 21.83 12.01
CA ALA A 81 -32.74 20.49 11.92
C ALA A 81 -33.71 19.38 12.31
N LEU A 82 -34.45 19.53 13.42
CA LEU A 82 -35.44 18.54 13.86
C LEU A 82 -36.64 18.43 12.92
N ALA A 83 -37.06 19.54 12.29
CA ALA A 83 -38.21 19.53 11.38
C ALA A 83 -37.92 18.78 10.07
N GLU A 84 -36.67 18.76 9.61
CA GLU A 84 -36.23 18.15 8.36
C GLU A 84 -35.64 16.76 8.53
N PHE A 85 -35.28 16.35 9.75
CA PHE A 85 -34.58 15.08 10.03
C PHE A 85 -35.42 13.82 9.76
N LEU A 86 -36.74 13.92 9.64
CA LEU A 86 -37.63 12.79 9.41
C LEU A 86 -38.44 12.97 8.11
N PRO A 87 -38.59 11.92 7.27
CA PRO A 87 -38.23 10.52 7.49
C PRO A 87 -36.83 10.15 7.05
N LEU A 88 -36.19 9.23 7.78
CA LEU A 88 -34.94 8.57 7.38
C LEU A 88 -35.16 7.92 6.01
N ARG A 89 -34.47 8.43 4.98
CA ARG A 89 -34.52 7.84 3.65
C ARG A 89 -33.60 6.62 3.60
N ASN A 90 -34.15 5.50 3.18
CA ASN A 90 -33.40 4.24 3.09
C ASN A 90 -32.65 4.18 1.75
N GLU A 91 -31.63 5.01 1.59
CA GLU A 91 -30.81 5.05 0.38
C GLU A 91 -29.50 4.30 0.59
N ASN A 92 -29.06 3.56 -0.42
CA ASN A 92 -27.93 2.64 -0.32
C ASN A 92 -26.62 3.34 -0.70
N TRP A 93 -26.14 4.25 0.14
CA TRP A 93 -24.90 5.04 -0.11
C TRP A 93 -23.64 4.23 0.16
N ILE A 94 -23.71 3.29 1.11
CA ILE A 94 -22.61 2.42 1.49
C ILE A 94 -22.96 0.99 1.06
N THR A 95 -22.10 0.44 0.22
CA THR A 95 -22.27 -0.92 -0.31
C THR A 95 -21.37 -1.88 0.47
N CYS A 96 -21.98 -2.96 1.01
CA CYS A 96 -21.22 -4.03 1.64
C CYS A 96 -20.63 -4.97 0.57
N GLY A 97 -19.32 -5.23 0.63
CA GLY A 97 -18.66 -6.18 -0.27
C GLY A 97 -17.18 -5.87 -0.51
N ASN A 98 -16.54 -6.75 -1.27
CA ASN A 98 -15.12 -6.58 -1.62
C ASN A 98 -14.98 -5.57 -2.77
N ALA A 99 -14.40 -4.40 -2.48
CA ALA A 99 -14.20 -3.32 -3.44
C ALA A 99 -13.42 -3.75 -4.69
N LEU A 100 -12.50 -4.70 -4.56
CA LEU A 100 -11.73 -5.20 -5.70
C LEU A 100 -12.56 -6.06 -6.67
N ARG A 101 -13.69 -6.62 -6.20
CA ARG A 101 -14.62 -7.47 -6.99
C ARG A 101 -15.83 -6.71 -7.52
N LEU A 102 -16.19 -5.61 -6.85
CA LEU A 102 -17.37 -4.82 -7.19
C LEU A 102 -17.10 -3.85 -8.36
N ASP A 103 -18.15 -3.54 -9.12
CA ASP A 103 -18.07 -2.52 -10.17
C ASP A 103 -18.26 -1.11 -9.57
N TRP A 104 -17.21 -0.32 -9.57
CA TRP A 104 -17.23 1.04 -9.02
C TRP A 104 -18.12 2.00 -9.82
N LEU A 105 -18.27 1.79 -11.14
CA LEU A 105 -19.15 2.62 -11.97
C LEU A 105 -20.63 2.42 -11.65
N ARG A 106 -21.01 1.22 -11.19
CA ARG A 106 -22.38 0.98 -10.72
C ARG A 106 -22.66 1.58 -9.35
N ILE A 107 -21.66 1.59 -8.47
CA ILE A 107 -21.79 2.11 -7.09
C ILE A 107 -21.72 3.63 -7.08
N CYS A 108 -20.79 4.19 -7.82
CA CYS A 108 -20.63 5.63 -7.99
C CYS A 108 -20.61 5.95 -9.49
N PRO A 109 -21.77 6.02 -10.14
CA PRO A 109 -21.84 6.35 -11.56
C PRO A 109 -21.28 7.74 -11.81
N PRO A 110 -20.64 7.99 -12.98
CA PRO A 110 -20.12 9.28 -13.32
C PRO A 110 -21.22 10.34 -13.33
N THR A 111 -20.90 11.54 -12.88
CA THR A 111 -21.80 12.67 -12.95
C THR A 111 -22.06 13.05 -14.42
N GLY A 112 -23.32 13.31 -14.79
CA GLY A 112 -23.69 13.69 -16.16
C GLY A 112 -24.14 12.51 -17.06
N THR A 113 -24.24 11.29 -16.56
CA THR A 113 -24.75 10.16 -17.36
C THR A 113 -26.26 10.15 -17.51
N GLY A 114 -26.99 10.96 -16.74
CA GLY A 114 -28.44 11.24 -16.89
C GLY A 114 -29.41 10.06 -16.94
N VAL A 115 -28.92 8.81 -16.74
CA VAL A 115 -29.75 7.63 -16.86
C VAL A 115 -29.76 6.87 -15.53
N LYS A 116 -30.90 6.93 -14.83
CA LYS A 116 -31.18 5.98 -13.75
C LYS A 116 -31.75 4.71 -14.36
N VAL A 117 -31.03 3.61 -14.24
CA VAL A 117 -31.62 2.28 -14.41
C VAL A 117 -32.36 2.00 -13.10
N GLN A 118 -33.68 2.15 -13.08
CA GLN A 118 -34.46 1.66 -11.95
C GLN A 118 -34.32 0.14 -11.87
N ALA A 119 -33.96 -0.33 -10.69
CA ALA A 119 -34.05 -1.76 -10.38
C ALA A 119 -35.50 -2.23 -10.44
N ASP A 120 -35.66 -3.50 -10.77
CA ASP A 120 -36.92 -4.26 -10.95
C ASP A 120 -38.09 -3.75 -10.11
N ASP A 121 -39.27 -3.77 -10.70
CA ASP A 121 -40.49 -3.57 -9.94
C ASP A 121 -40.68 -4.69 -8.89
N LEU A 122 -41.64 -4.52 -8.00
CA LEU A 122 -42.00 -5.50 -6.96
C LEU A 122 -42.30 -6.91 -7.49
N PHE A 123 -42.40 -7.10 -8.80
CA PHE A 123 -42.72 -8.37 -9.47
C PHE A 123 -41.59 -8.87 -10.37
N GLY A 124 -40.42 -8.22 -10.34
CA GLY A 124 -39.22 -8.66 -11.06
C GLY A 124 -39.26 -8.45 -12.57
N ALA A 125 -40.14 -7.59 -13.07
CA ALA A 125 -40.14 -7.22 -14.48
C ALA A 125 -39.20 -6.05 -14.74
N PRO A 126 -38.28 -6.14 -15.73
CA PRO A 126 -37.42 -5.02 -16.08
C PRO A 126 -38.25 -3.86 -16.60
N LEU A 127 -38.12 -2.69 -15.98
CA LEU A 127 -38.75 -1.47 -16.47
C LEU A 127 -38.01 -1.00 -17.72
N ASP A 128 -38.70 -0.95 -18.85
CA ASP A 128 -38.15 -0.50 -20.15
C ASP A 128 -37.89 1.02 -20.24
N GLN A 129 -38.10 1.77 -19.18
CA GLN A 129 -37.96 3.21 -19.17
C GLN A 129 -36.77 3.64 -18.30
N ALA A 130 -35.73 4.09 -18.97
CA ALA A 130 -34.64 4.84 -18.32
C ALA A 130 -35.11 6.25 -17.97
N GLU A 131 -35.16 6.59 -16.68
CA GLU A 131 -35.46 7.94 -16.23
C GLU A 131 -34.20 8.82 -16.38
N ILE A 132 -34.32 9.93 -17.11
CA ILE A 132 -33.23 10.88 -17.30
C ILE A 132 -33.09 11.72 -16.04
N ASP A 133 -31.97 11.55 -15.32
CA ASP A 133 -31.69 12.30 -14.10
C ASP A 133 -30.98 13.63 -14.44
N PHE A 134 -31.75 14.66 -14.72
CA PHE A 134 -31.25 16.02 -14.99
C PHE A 134 -30.53 16.66 -13.79
N GLU A 135 -30.73 16.14 -12.57
CA GLU A 135 -30.05 16.64 -11.38
C GLU A 135 -28.56 16.27 -11.32
N ASN A 136 -28.12 15.29 -12.11
CA ASN A 136 -26.76 14.83 -12.18
C ASN A 136 -25.93 15.43 -13.32
N GLU A 137 -26.42 16.41 -14.04
CA GLU A 137 -25.65 17.08 -15.09
C GLU A 137 -24.48 17.90 -14.51
N GLY A 138 -23.30 17.57 -14.94
CA GLY A 138 -22.05 18.23 -14.55
C GLY A 138 -21.67 17.96 -13.08
N GLY A 139 -20.43 17.68 -12.83
CA GLY A 139 -19.91 17.49 -11.48
C GLY A 139 -18.60 16.75 -11.49
N GLU A 140 -17.97 16.73 -10.34
CA GLU A 140 -16.66 16.14 -10.14
C GLU A 140 -16.77 14.98 -9.15
N THR A 141 -16.05 13.89 -9.43
CA THR A 141 -15.94 12.74 -8.52
C THR A 141 -14.55 12.73 -7.89
N TYR A 142 -14.52 12.71 -6.57
CA TYR A 142 -13.31 12.58 -5.77
C TYR A 142 -13.31 11.22 -5.09
N ILE A 143 -12.36 10.37 -5.45
CA ILE A 143 -12.16 9.07 -4.83
C ILE A 143 -11.10 9.23 -3.76
N CYS A 144 -11.40 8.94 -2.51
CA CYS A 144 -10.44 9.07 -1.42
C CYS A 144 -10.61 7.94 -0.41
N GLY A 145 -9.55 7.64 0.33
CA GLY A 145 -9.64 6.63 1.38
C GLY A 145 -8.28 6.15 1.88
N ASN A 146 -8.36 5.23 2.82
CA ASN A 146 -7.22 4.51 3.36
C ASN A 146 -7.43 2.99 3.15
N PRO A 147 -7.20 2.50 1.91
CA PRO A 147 -7.40 1.09 1.58
C PRO A 147 -6.48 0.17 2.38
N PRO A 148 -6.87 -1.10 2.59
CA PRO A 148 -6.05 -2.05 3.33
C PRO A 148 -4.76 -2.34 2.58
N TYR A 149 -3.62 -2.18 3.26
CA TYR A 149 -2.30 -2.58 2.76
C TYR A 149 -1.88 -3.88 3.41
N LEU A 150 -1.40 -4.80 2.57
CA LEU A 150 -0.91 -6.10 2.99
C LEU A 150 0.15 -6.58 2.00
N GLY A 151 1.38 -6.67 2.48
CA GLY A 151 2.52 -7.14 1.68
C GLY A 151 2.24 -8.53 1.07
N ASN A 152 2.76 -8.78 -0.09
CA ASN A 152 2.49 -9.98 -0.91
C ASN A 152 2.71 -11.32 -0.19
N THR A 153 3.66 -11.38 0.74
CA THR A 153 3.94 -12.58 1.55
C THR A 153 2.82 -12.93 2.52
N TRP A 154 2.06 -11.94 2.97
CA TRP A 154 1.00 -12.08 3.97
C TRP A 154 -0.40 -12.22 3.37
N GLN A 155 -0.53 -12.01 2.05
CA GLN A 155 -1.82 -12.13 1.35
C GLN A 155 -2.29 -13.59 1.32
N SER A 156 -3.59 -13.78 1.57
CA SER A 156 -4.27 -15.05 1.37
C SER A 156 -4.32 -15.45 -0.11
N ALA A 157 -4.69 -16.70 -0.39
CA ALA A 157 -4.89 -17.17 -1.75
C ALA A 157 -5.97 -16.38 -2.51
N GLU A 158 -7.04 -15.98 -1.82
CA GLU A 158 -8.12 -15.17 -2.37
C GLU A 158 -7.67 -13.75 -2.69
N GLN A 159 -6.94 -13.11 -1.78
CA GLN A 159 -6.40 -11.76 -2.01
C GLN A 159 -5.42 -11.73 -3.18
N LYS A 160 -4.57 -12.76 -3.31
CA LYS A 160 -3.71 -12.94 -4.49
C LYS A 160 -4.50 -13.16 -5.77
N ALA A 161 -5.65 -13.83 -5.69
CA ALA A 161 -6.54 -14.00 -6.84
C ALA A 161 -7.20 -12.67 -7.22
N ASP A 162 -7.65 -11.87 -6.25
CA ASP A 162 -8.21 -10.54 -6.49
C ASP A 162 -7.22 -9.65 -7.26
N ILE A 163 -5.96 -9.57 -6.80
CA ILE A 163 -4.92 -8.80 -7.48
C ILE A 163 -4.67 -9.32 -8.90
N ARG A 164 -4.54 -10.64 -9.09
CA ARG A 164 -4.35 -11.23 -10.43
C ARG A 164 -5.50 -10.90 -11.38
N ASN A 165 -6.74 -10.95 -10.90
CA ASN A 165 -7.93 -10.65 -11.71
C ASN A 165 -7.96 -9.17 -12.14
N ILE A 166 -7.63 -8.24 -11.24
CA ILE A 166 -7.61 -6.81 -11.54
C ILE A 166 -6.51 -6.47 -12.54
N VAL A 167 -5.33 -7.05 -12.34
CA VAL A 167 -4.18 -6.84 -13.24
C VAL A 167 -4.43 -7.47 -14.61
N SER A 168 -5.08 -8.64 -14.66
CA SER A 168 -5.58 -9.33 -15.87
C SER A 168 -4.72 -9.16 -17.12
N GLY A 169 -3.48 -9.68 -17.11
CA GLY A 169 -2.60 -9.67 -18.29
C GLY A 169 -1.85 -8.37 -18.57
N ARG A 170 -2.14 -7.29 -17.84
CA ARG A 170 -1.44 -5.99 -17.97
C ARG A 170 -0.01 -6.00 -17.41
N THR A 171 0.34 -6.99 -16.61
CA THR A 171 1.71 -7.19 -16.10
C THR A 171 2.02 -8.67 -15.89
N GLY A 172 3.30 -9.04 -16.07
CA GLY A 172 3.77 -10.43 -15.94
C GLY A 172 4.04 -10.90 -14.51
N SER A 173 4.03 -10.01 -13.50
CA SER A 173 4.51 -10.35 -12.14
C SER A 173 3.62 -9.79 -11.02
N PRO A 174 2.30 -10.04 -11.04
CA PRO A 174 1.37 -9.47 -10.06
C PRO A 174 1.63 -9.94 -8.62
N GLY A 175 2.37 -11.05 -8.44
CA GLY A 175 2.67 -11.62 -7.13
C GLY A 175 3.59 -10.78 -6.24
N PHE A 176 4.18 -9.70 -6.74
CA PHE A 176 5.00 -8.77 -5.94
C PHE A 176 4.24 -7.53 -5.47
N LEU A 177 2.98 -7.36 -5.90
CA LEU A 177 2.18 -6.22 -5.53
C LEU A 177 1.65 -6.32 -4.09
N ASP A 178 1.69 -5.21 -3.37
CA ASP A 178 0.92 -5.02 -2.15
C ASP A 178 -0.59 -5.03 -2.49
N TYR A 179 -1.43 -5.46 -1.56
CA TYR A 179 -2.88 -5.57 -1.78
C TYR A 179 -3.52 -4.22 -2.12
N VAL A 180 -3.02 -3.13 -1.52
CA VAL A 180 -3.47 -1.75 -1.81
C VAL A 180 -3.33 -1.37 -3.28
N SER A 181 -2.41 -1.97 -4.02
CA SER A 181 -2.22 -1.72 -5.46
C SER A 181 -3.50 -1.94 -6.27
N GLY A 182 -4.37 -2.84 -5.82
CA GLY A 182 -5.66 -3.09 -6.45
C GLY A 182 -6.56 -1.85 -6.49
N TRP A 183 -6.55 -1.03 -5.43
CA TRP A 183 -7.32 0.21 -5.37
C TRP A 183 -6.77 1.27 -6.33
N PHE A 184 -5.45 1.39 -6.46
CA PHE A 184 -4.83 2.30 -7.42
C PHE A 184 -5.20 1.94 -8.86
N ILE A 185 -5.16 0.66 -9.21
CA ILE A 185 -5.53 0.18 -10.55
C ILE A 185 -7.02 0.42 -10.82
N LYS A 186 -7.91 0.08 -9.87
CA LYS A 186 -9.34 0.33 -10.03
C LYS A 186 -9.70 1.80 -10.11
N ALA A 187 -9.03 2.66 -9.33
CA ALA A 187 -9.22 4.10 -9.40
C ALA A 187 -8.76 4.64 -10.77
N ALA A 188 -7.62 4.20 -11.28
CA ALA A 188 -7.15 4.58 -12.59
C ALA A 188 -8.12 4.13 -13.71
N ASP A 189 -8.65 2.91 -13.63
CA ASP A 189 -9.65 2.41 -14.56
C ASP A 189 -10.98 3.19 -14.46
N TYR A 190 -11.38 3.60 -13.25
CA TYR A 190 -12.54 4.46 -13.05
C TYR A 190 -12.33 5.84 -13.66
N ILE A 191 -11.21 6.49 -13.35
CA ILE A 191 -10.88 7.83 -13.85
C ILE A 191 -10.84 7.86 -15.38
N ARG A 192 -10.27 6.84 -16.00
CA ARG A 192 -10.24 6.72 -17.47
C ARG A 192 -11.65 6.74 -18.10
N ARG A 193 -12.65 6.17 -17.41
CA ARG A 193 -14.02 6.02 -17.93
C ARG A 193 -14.96 7.16 -17.54
N ALA A 194 -14.78 7.66 -16.33
CA ALA A 194 -15.71 8.56 -15.66
C ALA A 194 -15.12 9.95 -15.37
N GLY A 195 -13.82 10.11 -15.56
CA GLY A 195 -13.13 11.31 -15.06
C GLY A 195 -12.97 11.29 -13.53
N GLY A 196 -12.56 12.44 -12.98
CA GLY A 196 -12.37 12.61 -11.54
C GLY A 196 -10.92 12.52 -11.09
N VAL A 197 -10.74 12.57 -9.79
CA VAL A 197 -9.44 12.52 -9.11
C VAL A 197 -9.50 11.50 -7.98
N SER A 198 -8.43 10.78 -7.76
CA SER A 198 -8.30 9.90 -6.60
C SER A 198 -7.13 10.29 -5.71
N ALA A 199 -7.25 10.05 -4.40
CA ALA A 199 -6.17 10.21 -3.44
C ALA A 199 -6.26 9.13 -2.37
N PHE A 200 -5.20 8.33 -2.24
CA PHE A 200 -5.15 7.27 -1.24
C PHE A 200 -3.98 7.42 -0.29
N VAL A 201 -4.25 7.11 0.98
CA VAL A 201 -3.21 6.79 1.94
C VAL A 201 -2.73 5.38 1.63
N SER A 202 -1.42 5.18 1.57
CA SER A 202 -0.83 3.87 1.29
C SER A 202 0.49 3.72 2.02
N THR A 203 0.94 2.48 2.20
CA THR A 203 2.34 2.26 2.55
C THR A 203 3.24 2.71 1.39
N ASN A 204 4.47 3.08 1.70
CA ASN A 204 5.45 3.47 0.68
C ASN A 204 5.86 2.31 -0.26
N SER A 205 5.36 1.10 -0.03
CA SER A 205 5.58 -0.07 -0.90
C SER A 205 5.19 0.18 -2.37
N ILE A 206 4.17 1.02 -2.63
CA ILE A 206 3.76 1.39 -3.99
C ILE A 206 4.76 2.32 -4.70
N CYS A 207 5.63 2.98 -3.94
CA CYS A 207 6.59 3.96 -4.42
C CYS A 207 8.04 3.46 -4.35
N GLN A 208 8.26 2.19 -4.01
CA GLN A 208 9.58 1.61 -3.80
C GLN A 208 9.72 0.19 -4.38
N GLY A 209 10.96 -0.18 -4.63
CA GLY A 209 11.35 -1.55 -4.96
C GLY A 209 10.64 -2.15 -6.18
N GLN A 210 10.28 -3.41 -6.08
CA GLN A 210 9.73 -4.18 -7.19
C GLN A 210 8.28 -3.83 -7.54
N SER A 211 7.54 -3.18 -6.66
CA SER A 211 6.15 -2.78 -6.92
C SER A 211 6.06 -1.69 -7.98
N VAL A 212 7.01 -0.76 -7.99
CA VAL A 212 6.99 0.39 -8.92
C VAL A 212 6.94 -0.03 -10.39
N PRO A 213 7.86 -0.86 -10.91
CA PRO A 213 7.84 -1.26 -12.31
C PRO A 213 6.68 -2.19 -12.68
N ILE A 214 5.90 -2.64 -11.71
CA ILE A 214 4.74 -3.52 -11.95
C ILE A 214 3.44 -2.73 -11.91
N LEU A 215 3.25 -1.85 -10.90
CA LEU A 215 2.04 -1.08 -10.68
C LEU A 215 1.92 0.10 -11.66
N TRP A 216 2.94 0.96 -11.69
CA TRP A 216 2.82 2.26 -12.33
C TRP A 216 2.66 2.24 -13.85
N PRO A 217 3.27 1.31 -14.62
CA PRO A 217 2.95 1.17 -16.03
C PRO A 217 1.45 0.90 -16.26
N VAL A 218 0.82 0.05 -15.42
CA VAL A 218 -0.60 -0.27 -15.52
C VAL A 218 -1.48 0.96 -15.24
N VAL A 219 -1.07 1.82 -14.29
CA VAL A 219 -1.76 3.08 -14.01
C VAL A 219 -1.59 4.06 -15.16
N TYR A 220 -0.37 4.26 -15.67
CA TYR A 220 -0.09 5.21 -16.75
C TYR A 220 -0.75 4.83 -18.08
N GLU A 221 -0.89 3.53 -18.38
CA GLU A 221 -1.63 3.05 -19.55
C GLU A 221 -3.09 3.50 -19.60
N THR A 222 -3.67 3.88 -18.45
CA THR A 222 -5.04 4.44 -18.41
C THR A 222 -5.10 5.91 -18.78
N GLY A 223 -3.97 6.59 -18.96
CA GLY A 223 -3.88 8.04 -19.10
C GLY A 223 -3.89 8.81 -17.78
N CYS A 224 -3.83 8.11 -16.64
CA CYS A 224 -3.69 8.73 -15.33
C CYS A 224 -2.23 9.12 -15.06
N ASP A 225 -2.06 10.15 -14.23
CA ASP A 225 -0.77 10.64 -13.75
C ASP A 225 -0.85 11.00 -12.27
N ILE A 226 0.30 11.11 -11.60
CA ILE A 226 0.37 11.60 -10.23
C ILE A 226 0.21 13.13 -10.26
N LEU A 227 -0.87 13.63 -9.67
CA LEU A 227 -1.18 15.05 -9.62
C LEU A 227 -0.52 15.74 -8.43
N PHE A 228 -0.52 15.06 -7.30
CA PHE A 228 0.15 15.49 -6.08
C PHE A 228 0.54 14.28 -5.24
N ALA A 229 1.51 14.46 -4.35
CA ALA A 229 1.84 13.44 -3.37
C ALA A 229 2.40 14.05 -2.09
N TYR A 230 2.19 13.36 -0.97
CA TYR A 230 2.93 13.56 0.27
C TYR A 230 3.97 12.43 0.38
N THR A 231 5.23 12.82 0.58
CA THR A 231 6.31 11.84 0.80
C THR A 231 6.07 11.06 2.09
N SER A 232 6.82 9.99 2.24
CA SER A 232 6.66 9.08 3.37
C SER A 232 6.78 9.77 4.72
N PHE A 233 5.79 9.55 5.59
CA PHE A 233 5.75 10.03 6.97
C PHE A 233 5.23 8.93 7.91
N LYS A 234 5.54 9.06 9.19
CA LYS A 234 5.03 8.14 10.20
C LYS A 234 3.55 8.43 10.48
N TRP A 235 2.70 7.43 10.24
CA TRP A 235 1.29 7.53 10.59
C TRP A 235 1.14 7.47 12.10
N ALA A 236 0.79 8.60 12.73
CA ALA A 236 0.48 8.65 14.14
C ALA A 236 -0.96 8.18 14.36
N ASN A 237 -1.14 7.03 14.97
CA ASN A 237 -2.46 6.56 15.40
C ASN A 237 -2.64 6.88 16.88
N LEU A 238 -3.82 7.38 17.26
CA LEU A 238 -4.16 7.65 18.68
C LEU A 238 -4.35 6.38 19.53
N ALA A 239 -4.21 5.19 18.92
CA ALA A 239 -4.29 3.91 19.60
C ALA A 239 -3.02 3.63 20.44
N SER A 240 -3.20 3.02 21.61
CA SER A 240 -2.17 2.76 22.62
C SER A 240 -1.02 1.82 22.19
N HIS A 241 -1.09 1.18 21.02
CA HIS A 241 -0.04 0.38 20.42
C HIS A 241 0.30 0.91 19.02
N ASN A 242 1.13 1.94 18.99
CA ASN A 242 1.63 2.56 17.75
C ASN A 242 2.64 1.63 17.07
N ALA A 243 2.16 0.73 16.22
CA ALA A 243 3.01 0.20 15.15
C ALA A 243 3.18 1.34 14.14
N GLY A 244 4.30 2.08 14.22
CA GLY A 244 4.60 3.23 13.37
C GLY A 244 4.72 2.80 11.90
N VAL A 245 3.58 2.70 11.22
CA VAL A 245 3.57 2.40 9.78
C VAL A 245 3.96 3.67 9.02
N THR A 246 4.96 3.54 8.17
CA THR A 246 5.34 4.62 7.25
C THR A 246 4.39 4.61 6.06
N VAL A 247 3.70 5.72 5.85
CA VAL A 247 2.71 5.88 4.79
C VAL A 247 3.08 7.04 3.87
N ALA A 248 2.52 7.04 2.67
CA ALA A 248 2.53 8.13 1.73
C ALA A 248 1.10 8.42 1.29
N VAL A 249 0.81 9.65 0.85
CA VAL A 249 -0.45 9.96 0.17
C VAL A 249 -0.15 10.23 -1.30
N VAL A 250 -0.90 9.58 -2.18
CA VAL A 250 -0.73 9.76 -3.62
C VAL A 250 -2.06 10.10 -4.26
N GLY A 251 -2.09 11.27 -4.89
CA GLY A 251 -3.22 11.77 -5.66
C GLY A 251 -3.01 11.54 -7.15
N MET A 252 -4.00 10.94 -7.83
CA MET A 252 -3.97 10.62 -9.25
C MET A 252 -5.18 11.21 -9.98
N GLY A 253 -4.99 11.52 -11.24
CA GLY A 253 -6.06 11.97 -12.13
C GLY A 253 -5.63 11.92 -13.58
N ALA A 254 -6.48 12.38 -14.49
CA ALA A 254 -6.11 12.48 -15.89
C ALA A 254 -4.87 13.34 -16.08
N ALA A 255 -3.97 12.91 -16.95
CA ALA A 255 -2.79 13.69 -17.29
C ALA A 255 -3.20 15.07 -17.83
N SER A 256 -2.61 16.13 -17.29
CA SER A 256 -2.88 17.51 -17.66
C SER A 256 -1.57 18.33 -17.66
N GLY A 257 -1.56 19.47 -18.31
CA GLY A 257 -0.42 20.40 -18.31
C GLY A 257 -0.23 21.21 -17.03
N ALA A 258 -1.06 20.99 -15.99
CA ALA A 258 -0.94 21.70 -14.72
C ALA A 258 0.29 21.26 -13.93
N LEU A 259 0.85 22.17 -13.14
CA LEU A 259 1.94 21.86 -12.22
C LEU A 259 1.51 20.82 -11.17
N ARG A 260 2.40 19.90 -10.88
CA ARG A 260 2.25 18.87 -9.84
C ARG A 260 2.83 19.39 -8.54
N ARG A 261 2.26 18.96 -7.41
CA ARG A 261 2.70 19.38 -6.08
C ARG A 261 3.17 18.19 -5.26
N LEU A 262 4.43 18.25 -4.85
CA LEU A 262 5.03 17.28 -3.94
C LEU A 262 5.20 17.93 -2.56
N TYR A 263 4.58 17.32 -1.55
CA TYR A 263 4.63 17.75 -0.16
C TYR A 263 5.64 16.88 0.59
N GLU A 264 6.74 17.50 1.03
CA GLU A 264 7.82 16.80 1.73
C GLU A 264 7.78 17.13 3.22
N HIS A 265 7.59 16.10 4.05
CA HIS A 265 7.69 16.23 5.49
C HIS A 265 9.16 16.37 5.90
N GLN A 266 9.47 17.41 6.66
CA GLN A 266 10.79 17.65 7.24
C GLN A 266 10.84 17.05 8.65
N GLU A 267 12.06 16.84 9.16
CA GLU A 267 12.29 16.29 10.50
C GLU A 267 11.74 17.19 11.63
N ASP A 268 11.66 18.50 11.40
CA ASP A 268 11.08 19.48 12.32
C ASP A 268 9.55 19.52 12.31
N GLY A 269 8.89 18.66 11.51
CA GLY A 269 7.45 18.59 11.35
C GLY A 269 6.87 19.60 10.36
N THR A 270 7.68 20.44 9.73
CA THR A 270 7.21 21.34 8.66
C THR A 270 6.99 20.58 7.36
N VAL A 271 6.18 21.14 6.47
CA VAL A 271 5.91 20.60 5.14
C VAL A 271 6.42 21.58 4.09
N VAL A 272 7.37 21.13 3.29
CA VAL A 272 7.86 21.88 2.13
C VAL A 272 7.11 21.45 0.89
N VAL A 273 6.61 22.41 0.11
CA VAL A 273 5.92 22.15 -1.15
C VAL A 273 6.88 22.39 -2.31
N ARG A 274 7.08 21.37 -3.15
CA ARG A 274 7.80 21.51 -4.42
C ARG A 274 6.84 21.38 -5.57
N GLU A 275 6.98 22.24 -6.56
CA GLU A 275 6.19 22.21 -7.78
C GLU A 275 7.05 21.76 -8.96
N GLY A 276 6.44 21.03 -9.89
CA GLY A 276 7.09 20.56 -11.10
C GLY A 276 6.10 20.06 -12.12
N VAL A 277 6.58 19.78 -13.31
CA VAL A 277 5.73 19.29 -14.43
C VAL A 277 5.32 17.85 -14.26
N SER A 278 6.05 17.05 -13.50
CA SER A 278 5.80 15.63 -13.27
C SER A 278 6.33 15.18 -11.91
N ILE A 279 5.62 14.25 -11.28
CA ILE A 279 6.07 13.51 -10.10
C ILE A 279 6.35 12.07 -10.55
N THR A 280 7.55 11.57 -10.22
CA THR A 280 7.90 10.18 -10.51
C THR A 280 7.19 9.22 -9.56
N PRO A 281 7.05 7.94 -9.90
CA PRO A 281 6.53 6.92 -8.96
C PRO A 281 7.31 6.79 -7.67
N TYR A 282 8.55 7.29 -7.62
CA TYR A 282 9.40 7.31 -6.42
C TYR A 282 9.17 8.55 -5.55
N LEU A 283 8.12 9.33 -5.84
CA LEU A 283 7.76 10.58 -5.15
C LEU A 283 8.90 11.60 -5.17
N THR A 284 9.43 11.86 -6.36
CA THR A 284 10.38 12.93 -6.64
C THR A 284 9.93 13.76 -7.83
N ILE A 285 10.24 15.05 -7.85
CA ILE A 285 10.01 15.89 -9.02
C ILE A 285 11.00 15.52 -10.11
N GLY A 286 10.52 15.23 -11.31
CA GLY A 286 11.36 14.89 -12.45
C GLY A 286 10.60 14.11 -13.53
N PRO A 287 11.26 13.76 -14.64
CA PRO A 287 10.64 12.96 -15.69
C PRO A 287 10.21 11.59 -15.16
N PRO A 288 9.11 11.00 -15.67
CA PRO A 288 8.59 9.73 -15.20
C PRO A 288 9.53 8.57 -15.56
N VAL A 289 10.52 8.33 -14.73
CA VAL A 289 11.48 7.22 -14.89
C VAL A 289 11.02 6.05 -14.02
N ILE A 290 10.92 4.87 -14.64
CA ILE A 290 10.64 3.61 -13.95
C ILE A 290 11.87 2.70 -14.07
N VAL A 291 12.43 2.34 -12.92
CA VAL A 291 13.58 1.43 -12.86
C VAL A 291 13.09 -0.01 -12.83
N GLY A 292 13.24 -0.70 -13.96
CA GLY A 292 12.93 -2.12 -14.07
C GLY A 292 14.08 -3.01 -13.58
N LYS A 293 13.76 -4.25 -13.24
CA LYS A 293 14.76 -5.28 -12.91
C LYS A 293 15.65 -5.54 -14.12
N ARG A 294 16.96 -5.50 -13.93
CA ARG A 294 17.96 -5.81 -14.95
C ARG A 294 18.92 -6.90 -14.46
N ALA A 295 19.35 -7.74 -15.38
CA ALA A 295 20.37 -8.76 -15.10
C ALA A 295 21.79 -8.21 -15.22
N GLN A 296 21.97 -7.09 -15.92
CA GLN A 296 23.28 -6.44 -16.15
C GLN A 296 23.19 -4.95 -15.80
N ALA A 297 24.28 -4.39 -15.31
CA ALA A 297 24.42 -2.95 -15.09
C ALA A 297 24.23 -2.15 -16.38
N LEU A 298 23.76 -0.91 -16.27
CA LEU A 298 23.64 0.04 -17.39
C LEU A 298 24.98 0.68 -17.76
N SER A 299 25.94 0.63 -16.87
CA SER A 299 27.28 1.22 -16.96
C SER A 299 28.32 0.12 -16.79
N GLU A 300 29.58 0.44 -17.11
CA GLU A 300 30.73 -0.46 -16.95
C GLU A 300 31.17 -0.65 -15.47
N LEU A 301 30.21 -0.62 -14.55
CA LEU A 301 30.45 -0.90 -13.15
C LEU A 301 30.52 -2.40 -12.89
N ALA A 302 31.23 -2.76 -11.82
CA ALA A 302 31.29 -4.14 -11.36
C ALA A 302 29.89 -4.71 -11.12
N PRO A 303 29.66 -6.00 -11.45
CA PRO A 303 28.37 -6.62 -11.25
C PRO A 303 27.98 -6.60 -9.77
N MET A 304 26.68 -6.35 -9.50
CA MET A 304 26.13 -6.46 -8.17
C MET A 304 25.81 -7.93 -7.88
N GLU A 305 26.41 -8.45 -6.82
CA GLU A 305 26.16 -9.81 -6.35
C GLU A 305 25.45 -9.80 -5.00
N PHE A 306 24.71 -10.86 -4.73
CA PHE A 306 24.16 -11.04 -3.39
C PHE A 306 25.28 -11.31 -2.39
N GLY A 307 25.22 -10.66 -1.24
CA GLY A 307 26.05 -10.99 -0.09
C GLY A 307 25.74 -12.37 0.49
N ASN A 308 26.45 -12.70 1.54
CA ASN A 308 26.28 -13.97 2.24
C ASN A 308 24.87 -14.09 2.84
N LYS A 309 24.24 -15.24 2.60
CA LYS A 309 22.93 -15.54 3.17
C LYS A 309 22.98 -16.84 3.96
N PRO A 310 22.88 -16.81 5.29
CA PRO A 310 23.04 -18.01 6.12
C PRO A 310 21.95 -19.05 5.84
N SER A 311 20.67 -18.78 6.07
CA SER A 311 19.56 -19.76 6.01
C SER A 311 19.87 -21.04 6.80
N ASP A 312 20.29 -20.87 8.04
CA ASP A 312 20.88 -21.89 8.91
C ASP A 312 20.23 -21.93 10.31
N GLY A 313 19.24 -21.09 10.58
CA GLY A 313 18.62 -20.91 11.91
C GLY A 313 19.55 -20.29 12.94
N GLY A 314 20.64 -19.65 12.51
CA GLY A 314 21.63 -19.04 13.38
C GLY A 314 22.78 -19.99 13.81
N HIS A 315 22.72 -21.27 13.41
CA HIS A 315 23.71 -22.25 13.86
C HIS A 315 25.10 -22.05 13.25
N LEU A 316 25.22 -21.41 12.08
CA LEU A 316 26.53 -21.08 11.48
C LEU A 316 26.99 -19.66 11.79
N LEU A 317 26.19 -18.88 12.55
CA LEU A 317 26.61 -17.57 13.03
C LEU A 317 27.15 -17.70 14.46
N LEU A 318 28.13 -16.87 14.80
CA LEU A 318 28.80 -16.89 16.09
C LEU A 318 28.95 -15.45 16.62
N SER A 319 28.64 -15.26 17.87
CA SER A 319 29.11 -14.08 18.63
C SER A 319 30.61 -14.23 18.96
N ALA A 320 31.22 -13.17 19.50
CA ALA A 320 32.59 -13.24 19.97
C ALA A 320 32.75 -14.27 21.09
N ASP A 321 31.84 -14.32 22.02
CA ASP A 321 31.85 -15.25 23.16
C ASP A 321 31.68 -16.72 22.71
N GLU A 322 30.78 -16.97 21.75
CA GLU A 322 30.60 -18.31 21.18
C GLU A 322 31.84 -18.76 20.40
N LEU A 323 32.53 -17.84 19.73
CA LEU A 323 33.78 -18.16 19.04
C LEU A 323 34.90 -18.54 20.02
N GLU A 324 35.00 -17.86 21.14
CA GLU A 324 35.97 -18.20 22.19
C GLU A 324 35.66 -19.55 22.82
N ALA A 325 34.37 -19.84 23.04
CA ALA A 325 33.89 -21.10 23.59
C ALA A 325 34.14 -22.35 22.69
N LEU A 326 34.38 -22.11 21.39
CA LEU A 326 34.67 -23.25 20.47
C LEU A 326 35.98 -23.98 20.75
N ALA A 327 36.90 -23.42 21.55
CA ALA A 327 38.18 -24.00 21.94
C ALA A 327 39.01 -24.56 20.74
N ILE A 328 38.98 -23.85 19.62
CA ILE A 328 39.69 -24.22 18.37
C ILE A 328 41.08 -23.59 18.31
N THR A 329 42.01 -24.27 17.66
CA THR A 329 43.35 -23.74 17.44
C THR A 329 43.33 -22.53 16.50
N LYS A 330 44.42 -21.71 16.53
CA LYS A 330 44.54 -20.56 15.63
C LYS A 330 44.43 -20.98 14.16
N THR A 331 45.07 -22.07 13.78
CA THR A 331 45.02 -22.59 12.41
C THR A 331 43.57 -23.02 12.00
N GLN A 332 42.84 -23.72 12.91
CA GLN A 332 41.47 -24.07 12.68
C GLN A 332 40.57 -22.83 12.58
N ARG A 333 40.79 -21.82 13.40
CA ARG A 333 40.08 -20.56 13.33
C ARG A 333 40.29 -19.84 11.99
N GLU A 334 41.51 -19.75 11.52
CA GLU A 334 41.86 -19.15 10.23
C GLU A 334 41.26 -19.92 9.05
N LEU A 335 41.12 -21.20 9.17
CA LEU A 335 40.56 -22.10 8.14
C LEU A 335 39.03 -22.06 8.09
N LEU A 336 38.36 -22.14 9.26
CA LEU A 336 36.92 -22.42 9.36
C LEU A 336 36.07 -21.25 9.77
N ILE A 337 36.62 -20.12 10.15
CA ILE A 337 35.87 -18.96 10.65
C ILE A 337 36.17 -17.72 9.82
N ARG A 338 35.12 -16.99 9.49
CA ARG A 338 35.22 -15.68 8.84
C ARG A 338 34.43 -14.65 9.61
N ARG A 339 34.85 -13.41 9.54
CA ARG A 339 34.07 -12.29 10.04
C ARG A 339 32.95 -11.99 9.04
N ILE A 340 31.74 -11.80 9.53
CA ILE A 340 30.57 -11.46 8.73
C ILE A 340 30.00 -10.12 9.19
N TYR A 341 29.56 -9.30 8.25
CA TYR A 341 28.95 -8.02 8.51
C TYR A 341 27.53 -8.00 7.95
N GLY A 342 26.55 -7.66 8.78
CA GLY A 342 25.23 -7.23 8.36
C GLY A 342 25.13 -5.70 8.42
N SER A 343 24.00 -5.15 7.98
CA SER A 343 23.73 -3.71 8.07
C SER A 343 23.82 -3.17 9.50
N GLU A 344 23.27 -3.90 10.47
CA GLU A 344 23.34 -3.53 11.89
C GLU A 344 24.78 -3.52 12.43
N ASP A 345 25.59 -4.51 12.07
CA ASP A 345 26.99 -4.58 12.50
C ASP A 345 27.79 -3.41 11.94
N PHE A 346 27.50 -3.03 10.69
CA PHE A 346 28.17 -1.93 10.03
C PHE A 346 27.80 -0.57 10.62
N ILE A 347 26.50 -0.37 10.91
CA ILE A 347 25.97 0.88 11.46
C ILE A 347 26.38 1.05 12.94
N ASN A 348 26.28 -0.04 13.73
CA ASN A 348 26.45 -0.01 15.18
C ASN A 348 27.84 -0.46 15.65
N GLY A 349 28.77 -0.79 14.74
CA GLY A 349 30.11 -1.22 15.08
C GLY A 349 30.21 -2.63 15.67
N GLY A 350 29.22 -3.49 15.42
CA GLY A 350 29.17 -4.87 15.90
C GLY A 350 30.25 -5.78 15.26
N SER A 351 30.53 -6.89 15.91
CA SER A 351 31.40 -7.93 15.39
C SER A 351 30.74 -9.29 15.50
N ARG A 352 30.39 -9.87 14.36
CA ARG A 352 29.90 -11.25 14.28
C ARG A 352 30.81 -12.08 13.40
N PHE A 353 30.76 -13.38 13.63
CA PHE A 353 31.53 -14.35 12.87
C PHE A 353 30.59 -15.38 12.26
N CYS A 354 31.07 -16.07 11.25
CA CYS A 354 30.37 -17.22 10.68
C CYS A 354 31.29 -18.38 10.52
N VAL A 355 30.74 -19.55 10.65
CA VAL A 355 31.39 -20.82 10.26
C VAL A 355 31.43 -20.84 8.74
N TRP A 356 32.63 -20.94 8.19
CA TRP A 356 32.91 -20.92 6.77
C TRP A 356 33.66 -22.17 6.37
N ILE A 357 32.97 -23.15 5.87
CA ILE A 357 33.55 -24.46 5.55
C ILE A 357 33.40 -24.70 4.05
N GLU A 358 34.52 -24.83 3.38
CA GLU A 358 34.59 -25.35 2.02
C GLU A 358 34.55 -26.87 2.04
N ASP A 359 34.11 -27.53 0.96
CA ASP A 359 33.88 -28.95 0.94
C ASP A 359 35.14 -29.78 1.32
N GLU A 360 36.33 -29.31 0.95
CA GLU A 360 37.62 -29.90 1.28
C GLU A 360 37.94 -29.84 2.78
N ASN A 361 37.39 -28.84 3.50
CA ASN A 361 37.66 -28.64 4.92
C ASN A 361 36.59 -29.25 5.83
N LEU A 362 35.57 -29.91 5.26
CA LEU A 362 34.48 -30.50 6.01
C LEU A 362 35.01 -31.59 7.01
N PRO A 363 35.93 -32.52 6.66
CA PRO A 363 36.46 -33.50 7.62
C PRO A 363 37.12 -32.82 8.83
N THR A 364 37.84 -31.72 8.62
CA THR A 364 38.48 -30.97 9.71
C THR A 364 37.45 -30.35 10.64
N ALA A 365 36.37 -29.79 10.07
CA ALA A 365 35.28 -29.21 10.84
C ALA A 365 34.49 -30.25 11.64
N GLU A 366 34.18 -31.41 11.05
CA GLU A 366 33.48 -32.51 11.71
C GLU A 366 34.30 -33.18 12.83
N ALA A 367 35.62 -33.06 12.79
CA ALA A 367 36.48 -33.50 13.88
C ALA A 367 36.36 -32.62 15.14
N ILE A 368 35.75 -31.44 15.02
CA ILE A 368 35.48 -30.52 16.14
C ILE A 368 34.02 -30.75 16.61
N PRO A 369 33.81 -31.32 17.80
CA PRO A 369 32.46 -31.73 18.23
C PRO A 369 31.44 -30.62 18.18
N ALA A 370 31.79 -29.39 18.62
CA ALA A 370 30.91 -28.27 18.64
C ALA A 370 30.52 -27.78 17.22
N LEU A 371 31.39 -27.87 16.23
CA LEU A 371 31.07 -27.54 14.84
C LEU A 371 30.22 -28.65 14.20
N LYS A 372 30.51 -29.91 14.49
CA LYS A 372 29.71 -31.04 14.03
C LYS A 372 28.27 -30.94 14.49
N GLU A 373 28.05 -30.64 15.76
CA GLU A 373 26.70 -30.43 16.32
C GLU A 373 25.96 -29.32 15.58
N ARG A 374 26.61 -28.17 15.35
CA ARG A 374 26.04 -27.04 14.60
C ARG A 374 25.68 -27.46 13.16
N ILE A 375 26.52 -28.17 12.46
CA ILE A 375 26.29 -28.68 11.10
C ILE A 375 25.06 -29.60 11.06
N GLU A 376 24.95 -30.55 12.03
CA GLU A 376 23.80 -31.43 12.10
C GLU A 376 22.50 -30.68 12.44
N ALA A 377 22.56 -29.69 13.28
CA ALA A 377 21.40 -28.80 13.56
C ALA A 377 20.91 -28.08 12.30
N VAL A 378 21.83 -27.57 11.47
CA VAL A 378 21.49 -26.95 10.17
C VAL A 378 20.86 -27.97 9.22
N ARG A 379 21.41 -29.23 9.19
CA ARG A 379 20.85 -30.31 8.38
C ARG A 379 19.41 -30.61 8.76
N ALA A 380 19.17 -30.79 10.05
CA ALA A 380 17.83 -31.07 10.58
C ALA A 380 16.84 -29.97 10.25
N LEU A 381 17.23 -28.70 10.46
CA LEU A 381 16.41 -27.53 10.15
C LEU A 381 16.07 -27.45 8.66
N ARG A 382 17.03 -27.68 7.77
CA ARG A 382 16.80 -27.64 6.32
C ARG A 382 15.93 -28.80 5.83
N LEU A 383 16.04 -29.99 6.42
CA LEU A 383 15.16 -31.12 6.12
C LEU A 383 13.72 -30.89 6.57
N ALA A 384 13.51 -30.19 7.68
CA ALA A 384 12.18 -29.82 8.18
C ALA A 384 11.53 -28.62 7.45
N SER A 385 12.27 -27.94 6.59
CA SER A 385 11.79 -26.72 5.90
C SER A 385 10.62 -27.03 4.95
N PRO A 386 9.60 -26.17 4.85
CA PRO A 386 8.55 -26.26 3.83
C PRO A 386 9.09 -26.01 2.40
N ASP A 387 10.24 -25.33 2.26
CA ASP A 387 10.88 -25.06 0.97
C ASP A 387 11.51 -26.32 0.39
N LYS A 388 11.07 -26.73 -0.81
CA LYS A 388 11.63 -27.88 -1.54
C LYS A 388 13.12 -27.72 -1.81
N GLY A 389 13.59 -26.52 -2.17
CA GLY A 389 15.01 -26.25 -2.42
C GLY A 389 15.87 -26.42 -1.17
N ALA A 390 15.36 -25.99 -0.02
CA ALA A 390 16.04 -26.21 1.26
C ALA A 390 16.21 -27.70 1.55
N ARG A 391 15.15 -28.50 1.42
CA ARG A 391 15.18 -29.94 1.68
C ARG A 391 16.06 -30.72 0.71
N THR A 392 16.03 -30.42 -0.58
CA THR A 392 16.65 -31.23 -1.62
C THR A 392 18.07 -30.83 -2.00
N ILE A 393 18.41 -29.55 -1.85
CA ILE A 393 19.69 -28.97 -2.26
C ILE A 393 20.49 -28.55 -1.04
N LEU A 394 19.94 -27.65 -0.20
CA LEU A 394 20.70 -27.07 0.92
C LEU A 394 20.97 -28.07 2.05
N ALA A 395 20.05 -29.00 2.29
CA ALA A 395 20.25 -30.04 3.30
C ALA A 395 21.42 -31.00 2.96
N LYS A 396 21.86 -31.09 1.71
CA LYS A 396 23.03 -31.86 1.28
C LYS A 396 24.36 -31.18 1.60
N ARG A 397 24.33 -29.84 1.82
CA ARG A 397 25.52 -29.07 2.21
C ARG A 397 25.22 -28.24 3.48
N PRO A 398 25.00 -28.89 4.62
CA PRO A 398 24.61 -28.23 5.85
C PRO A 398 25.74 -27.37 6.46
N HIS A 399 26.98 -27.62 6.09
CA HIS A 399 28.17 -26.90 6.51
C HIS A 399 28.37 -25.57 5.81
N GLN A 400 27.58 -25.27 4.77
CA GLN A 400 27.71 -24.03 3.98
C GLN A 400 26.53 -23.08 4.20
N LEU A 401 26.77 -21.77 4.11
CA LEU A 401 25.73 -20.78 3.99
C LEU A 401 24.93 -21.02 2.68
N LYS A 402 23.69 -20.57 2.62
CA LYS A 402 22.87 -20.65 1.39
C LYS A 402 23.54 -19.98 0.20
N LEU A 403 24.09 -18.79 0.44
CA LEU A 403 24.92 -18.05 -0.50
C LEU A 403 26.23 -17.70 0.19
N MET A 404 27.34 -17.97 -0.49
CA MET A 404 28.70 -17.70 -0.03
C MET A 404 29.37 -16.78 -1.05
N SER A 405 29.81 -15.61 -0.61
CA SER A 405 30.53 -14.64 -1.43
C SER A 405 31.62 -13.98 -0.60
N ILE A 406 32.81 -13.90 -1.14
CA ILE A 406 33.95 -13.21 -0.53
C ILE A 406 34.28 -12.01 -1.41
N GLY A 407 34.27 -10.81 -0.83
CA GLY A 407 34.78 -9.62 -1.49
C GLY A 407 36.28 -9.77 -1.78
N LYS A 408 36.69 -9.61 -3.04
CA LYS A 408 38.07 -9.76 -3.48
C LYS A 408 38.85 -8.46 -3.43
N GLU A 409 38.18 -7.35 -3.46
CA GLU A 409 38.70 -5.97 -3.48
C GLU A 409 37.80 -5.05 -2.66
N SER A 410 37.99 -3.74 -2.79
CA SER A 410 37.10 -2.74 -2.19
C SER A 410 35.68 -2.96 -2.66
N THR A 411 34.77 -3.23 -1.72
CA THR A 411 33.40 -3.62 -2.01
C THR A 411 32.44 -2.57 -1.47
N LEU A 412 31.56 -2.06 -2.33
CA LEU A 412 30.44 -1.24 -1.89
C LEU A 412 29.30 -2.14 -1.40
N VAL A 413 28.96 -2.01 -0.12
CA VAL A 413 27.85 -2.73 0.48
C VAL A 413 26.59 -1.88 0.36
N VAL A 414 25.57 -2.40 -0.34
CA VAL A 414 24.27 -1.78 -0.46
C VAL A 414 23.30 -2.57 0.40
N PRO A 415 22.80 -2.01 1.52
CA PRO A 415 21.82 -2.68 2.36
C PRO A 415 20.51 -2.85 1.61
N SER A 416 19.77 -3.92 1.90
CA SER A 416 18.48 -4.20 1.28
C SER A 416 17.31 -3.40 1.89
N HIS A 417 17.56 -2.77 3.05
CA HIS A 417 16.59 -1.93 3.77
C HIS A 417 17.33 -0.82 4.50
#